data_bc16e0a888f5d6344aa78f86645bf66a
#
_entry.id   bc16e0a888f5d6344aa78f86645bf66a
#
_cell.length_a   1.000
_cell.length_b   1.000
_cell.length_c   1.000
_cell.angle_alpha   90.00
_cell.angle_beta   90.00
_cell.angle_gamma   90.00
#
_symmetry.space_group_name_H-M   'P 1'
#
loop_
_entity.id
_entity.type
_entity.pdbx_description
1 polymer ?
#
loop_
_entity_poly.entity_id
_entity_poly.type
_entity_poly.pdbx_seq_one_letter_code
_entity_poly.pdbx_strand_id
1 'polypeptide(L)'
;MATITEALTLEHAVFSQIFDQIERITDRSRSVREVKSLASVVEGLLSGHGESETNLAYSVLDHIFAERGTLTHLHQNHQEIDGHFARIRRTRGPGKAMRLLKMALAATREHFRLEEEKVFPLLEDNLESETLCALGSQLTKGNSSAKNVKTMWKEIRI
;
A
#
# COMPACT_ATOMS: atom_id res chain seq x y z
N MET A 1 -20.46 -11.50 0.81
CA MET A 1 -19.44 -10.79 1.62
C MET A 1 -18.17 -10.87 0.81
N ALA A 2 -17.42 -9.76 0.66
CA ALA A 2 -16.24 -9.75 -0.18
C ALA A 2 -15.13 -10.64 0.41
N THR A 3 -14.41 -11.36 -0.45
CA THR A 3 -13.20 -12.09 -0.09
C THR A 3 -12.07 -11.13 0.23
N ILE A 4 -10.99 -11.62 0.85
CA ILE A 4 -9.82 -10.78 1.12
C ILE A 4 -9.17 -10.29 -0.19
N THR A 5 -9.11 -11.12 -1.21
CA THR A 5 -8.54 -10.78 -2.52
C THR A 5 -9.36 -9.70 -3.24
N GLU A 6 -10.69 -9.80 -3.23
CA GLU A 6 -11.57 -8.76 -3.76
C GLU A 6 -11.41 -7.43 -2.99
N ALA A 7 -11.29 -7.47 -1.67
CA ALA A 7 -11.16 -6.28 -0.85
C ALA A 7 -9.80 -5.59 -1.06
N LEU A 8 -8.70 -6.35 -1.12
CA LEU A 8 -7.37 -5.81 -1.41
C LEU A 8 -7.26 -5.24 -2.82
N THR A 9 -7.81 -5.93 -3.83
CA THR A 9 -7.87 -5.41 -5.22
C THR A 9 -8.62 -4.08 -5.29
N LEU A 10 -9.70 -3.93 -4.52
CA LEU A 10 -10.41 -2.66 -4.44
C LEU A 10 -9.56 -1.56 -3.78
N GLU A 11 -8.83 -1.88 -2.72
CA GLU A 11 -7.89 -0.94 -2.08
C GLU A 11 -6.79 -0.50 -3.06
N HIS A 12 -6.18 -1.42 -3.80
CA HIS A 12 -5.18 -1.11 -4.83
C HIS A 12 -5.72 -0.15 -5.89
N ALA A 13 -6.95 -0.39 -6.35
CA ALA A 13 -7.60 0.50 -7.32
C ALA A 13 -7.82 1.91 -6.75
N VAL A 14 -8.24 2.03 -5.49
CA VAL A 14 -8.41 3.31 -4.80
C VAL A 14 -7.08 4.01 -4.61
N PHE A 15 -6.04 3.31 -4.16
CA PHE A 15 -4.69 3.87 -4.00
C PHE A 15 -4.12 4.35 -5.33
N SER A 16 -4.29 3.59 -6.40
CA SER A 16 -3.84 3.98 -7.74
C SER A 16 -4.47 5.31 -8.19
N GLN A 17 -5.76 5.52 -7.92
CA GLN A 17 -6.41 6.80 -8.18
C GLN A 17 -5.86 7.94 -7.30
N ILE A 18 -5.60 7.67 -6.02
CA ILE A 18 -4.96 8.64 -5.12
C ILE A 18 -3.56 8.99 -5.64
N PHE A 19 -2.78 8.01 -6.07
CA PHE A 19 -1.44 8.23 -6.62
C PHE A 19 -1.46 9.12 -7.85
N ASP A 20 -2.42 8.93 -8.76
CA ASP A 20 -2.59 9.79 -9.92
C ASP A 20 -2.83 11.26 -9.53
N GLN A 21 -3.63 11.51 -8.49
CA GLN A 21 -3.84 12.85 -7.98
C GLN A 21 -2.59 13.42 -7.30
N ILE A 22 -1.91 12.62 -6.49
CA ILE A 22 -0.65 13.00 -5.84
C ILE A 22 0.41 13.38 -6.88
N GLU A 23 0.55 12.63 -7.96
CA GLU A 23 1.48 12.94 -9.05
C GLU A 23 1.13 14.28 -9.71
N ARG A 24 -0.15 14.53 -10.02
CA ARG A 24 -0.60 15.81 -10.62
C ARG A 24 -0.31 17.01 -9.72
N ILE A 25 -0.52 16.88 -8.40
CA ILE A 25 -0.23 17.93 -7.43
C ILE A 25 1.30 18.13 -7.35
N THR A 26 2.03 17.03 -7.24
CA THR A 26 3.49 17.03 -7.13
C THR A 26 4.15 17.71 -8.33
N ASP A 27 3.66 17.50 -9.55
CA ASP A 27 4.20 18.11 -10.76
C ASP A 27 4.09 19.65 -10.77
N ARG A 28 3.15 20.20 -10.02
CA ARG A 28 2.93 21.64 -9.88
C ARG A 28 3.61 22.24 -8.65
N SER A 29 4.03 21.38 -7.69
CA SER A 29 4.63 21.84 -6.45
C SER A 29 6.01 22.46 -6.68
N ARG A 30 6.30 23.53 -5.93
CA ARG A 30 7.62 24.19 -5.87
C ARG A 30 8.23 24.09 -4.47
N SER A 31 7.52 23.45 -3.55
CA SER A 31 7.87 23.36 -2.13
C SER A 31 8.24 21.92 -1.73
N VAL A 32 9.44 21.76 -1.19
CA VAL A 32 9.84 20.48 -0.60
C VAL A 32 8.95 20.06 0.58
N ARG A 33 8.41 21.03 1.32
CA ARG A 33 7.49 20.80 2.43
C ARG A 33 6.18 20.17 1.95
N GLU A 34 5.62 20.70 0.88
CA GLU A 34 4.39 20.18 0.27
C GLU A 34 4.60 18.75 -0.23
N VAL A 35 5.67 18.47 -0.97
CA VAL A 35 5.98 17.12 -1.44
C VAL A 35 6.16 16.14 -0.28
N LYS A 36 6.81 16.55 0.81
CA LYS A 36 6.96 15.72 2.01
C LYS A 36 5.62 15.45 2.72
N SER A 37 4.73 16.43 2.74
CA SER A 37 3.39 16.26 3.31
C SER A 37 2.57 15.25 2.50
N LEU A 38 2.60 15.35 1.17
CA LEU A 38 1.97 14.37 0.28
C LEU A 38 2.56 12.97 0.46
N ALA A 39 3.89 12.86 0.53
CA ALA A 39 4.57 11.60 0.78
C ALA A 39 4.17 10.98 2.13
N SER A 40 4.04 11.80 3.17
CA SER A 40 3.63 11.31 4.51
C SER A 40 2.19 10.78 4.51
N VAL A 41 1.29 11.39 3.74
CA VAL A 41 -0.08 10.87 3.57
C VAL A 41 -0.07 9.50 2.90
N VAL A 42 0.67 9.37 1.80
CA VAL A 42 0.80 8.09 1.09
C VAL A 42 1.43 7.03 1.99
N GLU A 43 2.53 7.36 2.67
CA GLU A 43 3.22 6.45 3.60
C GLU A 43 2.27 5.95 4.70
N GLY A 44 1.45 6.83 5.27
CA GLY A 44 0.46 6.44 6.28
C GLY A 44 -0.62 5.50 5.74
N LEU A 45 -1.10 5.71 4.52
CA LEU A 45 -2.06 4.82 3.87
C LEU A 45 -1.45 3.44 3.61
N LEU A 46 -0.24 3.40 3.05
CA LEU A 46 0.46 2.16 2.70
C LEU A 46 0.89 1.36 3.93
N SER A 47 1.26 2.03 5.03
CA SER A 47 1.60 1.34 6.28
C SER A 47 0.44 0.51 6.81
N GLY A 48 -0.78 1.08 6.85
CA GLY A 48 -1.96 0.34 7.31
C GLY A 48 -2.35 -0.81 6.37
N HIS A 49 -2.22 -0.58 5.06
CA HIS A 49 -2.48 -1.59 4.04
C HIS A 49 -1.49 -2.76 4.15
N GLY A 50 -0.18 -2.50 4.11
CA GLY A 50 0.85 -3.53 4.20
C GLY A 50 0.86 -4.29 5.53
N GLU A 51 0.46 -3.66 6.64
CA GLU A 51 0.25 -4.35 7.92
C GLU A 51 -0.92 -5.34 7.81
N SER A 52 -2.01 -4.94 7.18
CA SER A 52 -3.17 -5.79 6.95
C SER A 52 -2.84 -6.98 6.05
N GLU A 53 -2.12 -6.77 4.96
CA GLU A 53 -1.66 -7.84 4.06
C GLU A 53 -0.74 -8.81 4.77
N THR A 54 0.25 -8.31 5.50
CA THR A 54 1.20 -9.15 6.25
C THR A 54 0.46 -10.02 7.26
N ASN A 55 -0.49 -9.46 7.99
CA ASN A 55 -1.19 -10.17 9.06
C ASN A 55 -2.28 -11.12 8.56
N LEU A 56 -2.95 -10.82 7.45
CA LEU A 56 -4.11 -11.58 6.99
C LEU A 56 -3.82 -12.44 5.76
N ALA A 57 -3.04 -11.95 4.80
CA ALA A 57 -2.77 -12.65 3.55
C ALA A 57 -1.43 -13.41 3.60
N TYR A 58 -0.33 -12.70 3.88
CA TYR A 58 1.01 -13.29 3.82
C TYR A 58 1.25 -14.30 4.94
N SER A 59 0.77 -14.03 6.16
CA SER A 59 0.93 -14.98 7.28
C SER A 59 0.30 -16.35 7.00
N VAL A 60 -0.82 -16.36 6.28
CA VAL A 60 -1.49 -17.61 5.87
C VAL A 60 -0.66 -18.35 4.81
N LEU A 61 -0.18 -17.63 3.79
CA LEU A 61 0.65 -18.22 2.75
C LEU A 61 2.02 -18.65 3.26
N ASP A 62 2.64 -17.89 4.15
CA ASP A 62 3.90 -18.26 4.81
C ASP A 62 3.74 -19.55 5.62
N HIS A 63 2.58 -19.74 6.25
CA HIS A 63 2.27 -21.00 6.95
C HIS A 63 2.12 -22.18 6.00
N ILE A 64 1.44 -21.99 4.85
CA ILE A 64 1.22 -23.01 3.83
C ILE A 64 2.53 -23.36 3.10
N PHE A 65 3.36 -22.38 2.81
CA PHE A 65 4.57 -22.49 1.98
C PHE A 65 5.88 -22.28 2.76
N ALA A 66 5.89 -22.54 4.07
CA ALA A 66 6.99 -22.25 5.01
C ALA A 66 8.41 -22.61 4.51
N GLU A 67 8.53 -23.60 3.62
CA GLU A 67 9.82 -24.05 3.08
C GLU A 67 10.22 -23.42 1.72
N ARG A 68 9.37 -22.57 1.12
CA ARG A 68 9.55 -22.19 -0.30
C ARG A 68 10.03 -20.77 -0.54
N GLY A 69 10.11 -19.93 0.48
CA GLY A 69 10.55 -18.52 0.32
C GLY A 69 9.77 -17.70 -0.71
N THR A 70 8.55 -18.17 -1.05
CA THR A 70 7.72 -17.63 -2.15
C THR A 70 7.41 -16.14 -1.98
N LEU A 71 7.24 -15.70 -0.72
CA LEU A 71 6.90 -14.32 -0.40
C LEU A 71 8.10 -13.44 -0.01
N THR A 72 9.32 -14.00 0.01
CA THR A 72 10.52 -13.26 0.43
C THR A 72 10.71 -11.99 -0.42
N HIS A 73 10.49 -12.07 -1.72
CA HIS A 73 10.62 -10.94 -2.62
C HIS A 73 9.57 -9.85 -2.34
N LEU A 74 8.35 -10.24 -1.99
CA LEU A 74 7.27 -9.29 -1.66
C LEU A 74 7.51 -8.58 -0.34
N HIS A 75 8.02 -9.29 0.67
CA HIS A 75 8.48 -8.65 1.91
C HIS A 75 9.65 -7.68 1.67
N GLN A 76 10.57 -8.00 0.75
CA GLN A 76 11.63 -7.08 0.34
C GLN A 76 11.08 -5.85 -0.38
N ASN A 77 10.07 -5.99 -1.22
CA ASN A 77 9.43 -4.87 -1.91
C ASN A 77 8.83 -3.86 -0.92
N HIS A 78 8.18 -4.33 0.17
CA HIS A 78 7.72 -3.43 1.25
C HIS A 78 8.88 -2.61 1.82
N GLN A 79 10.01 -3.26 2.13
CA GLN A 79 11.19 -2.57 2.68
C GLN A 79 11.79 -1.56 1.69
N GLU A 80 11.78 -1.86 0.39
CA GLU A 80 12.25 -0.93 -0.65
C GLU A 80 11.34 0.30 -0.76
N ILE A 81 10.01 0.11 -0.72
CA ILE A 81 9.02 1.19 -0.73
C ILE A 81 9.24 2.09 0.49
N ASP A 82 9.35 1.52 1.69
CA ASP A 82 9.65 2.26 2.93
C ASP A 82 10.97 3.03 2.84
N GLY A 83 11.98 2.44 2.19
CA GLY A 83 13.25 3.06 1.90
C GLY A 83 13.12 4.34 1.05
N HIS A 84 12.21 4.36 0.08
CA HIS A 84 11.93 5.57 -0.70
C HIS A 84 11.35 6.69 0.17
N PHE A 85 10.37 6.40 1.00
CA PHE A 85 9.78 7.39 1.92
C PHE A 85 10.80 7.91 2.93
N ALA A 86 11.65 7.05 3.48
CA ALA A 86 12.75 7.47 4.36
C ALA A 86 13.73 8.44 3.68
N ARG A 87 14.03 8.24 2.40
CA ARG A 87 14.88 9.16 1.61
C ARG A 87 14.18 10.50 1.36
N ILE A 88 12.85 10.50 1.10
CA ILE A 88 12.07 11.73 0.92
C ILE A 88 12.14 12.58 2.19
N ARG A 89 11.95 12.00 3.37
CA ARG A 89 12.02 12.71 4.67
C ARG A 89 13.35 13.45 4.87
N ARG A 90 14.47 12.89 4.39
CA ARG A 90 15.82 13.47 4.52
C ARG A 90 16.19 14.45 3.42
N THR A 91 15.42 14.51 2.33
CA THR A 91 15.73 15.33 1.16
C THR A 91 15.43 16.81 1.45
N ARG A 92 16.29 17.72 0.96
CA ARG A 92 16.15 19.17 1.14
C ARG A 92 15.68 19.92 -0.11
N GLY A 93 15.82 19.32 -1.28
CA GLY A 93 15.45 19.95 -2.55
C GLY A 93 14.12 19.41 -3.10
N PRO A 94 13.22 20.30 -3.60
CA PRO A 94 11.91 19.90 -4.11
C PRO A 94 12.01 18.93 -5.29
N GLY A 95 12.86 19.19 -6.27
CA GLY A 95 12.99 18.34 -7.45
C GLY A 95 13.47 16.92 -7.13
N LYS A 96 14.35 16.74 -6.13
CA LYS A 96 14.76 15.42 -5.67
C LYS A 96 13.64 14.73 -4.90
N ALA A 97 12.90 15.45 -4.06
CA ALA A 97 11.75 14.91 -3.34
C ALA A 97 10.66 14.43 -4.30
N MET A 98 10.35 15.21 -5.34
CA MET A 98 9.39 14.85 -6.39
C MET A 98 9.78 13.56 -7.10
N ARG A 99 11.05 13.43 -7.53
CA ARG A 99 11.52 12.20 -8.19
C ARG A 99 11.42 10.99 -7.29
N LEU A 100 11.82 11.12 -6.02
CA LEU A 100 11.73 10.03 -5.05
C LEU A 100 10.27 9.63 -4.78
N LEU A 101 9.34 10.58 -4.69
CA LEU A 101 7.92 10.28 -4.51
C LEU A 101 7.38 9.52 -5.73
N LYS A 102 7.66 9.96 -6.94
CA LYS A 102 7.25 9.25 -8.16
C LYS A 102 7.82 7.83 -8.22
N MET A 103 9.08 7.63 -7.80
CA MET A 103 9.68 6.30 -7.71
C MET A 103 8.96 5.42 -6.68
N ALA A 104 8.60 5.97 -5.51
CA ALA A 104 7.84 5.24 -4.50
C ALA A 104 6.47 4.80 -5.04
N LEU A 105 5.73 5.72 -5.68
CA LEU A 105 4.42 5.42 -6.25
C LEU A 105 4.50 4.36 -7.36
N ALA A 106 5.51 4.45 -8.23
CA ALA A 106 5.72 3.46 -9.30
C ALA A 106 6.08 2.08 -8.73
N ALA A 107 6.96 2.02 -7.72
CA ALA A 107 7.31 0.78 -7.04
C ALA A 107 6.09 0.14 -6.34
N THR A 108 5.23 0.97 -5.74
CA THR A 108 4.00 0.49 -5.09
C THR A 108 3.00 -0.08 -6.12
N ARG A 109 2.80 0.60 -7.27
CA ARG A 109 1.94 0.05 -8.33
C ARG A 109 2.44 -1.29 -8.86
N GLU A 110 3.75 -1.43 -9.04
CA GLU A 110 4.35 -2.71 -9.46
C GLU A 110 4.19 -3.79 -8.40
N HIS A 111 4.31 -3.44 -7.12
CA HIS A 111 4.06 -4.34 -6.02
C HIS A 111 2.61 -4.85 -6.02
N PHE A 112 1.61 -3.97 -6.15
CA PHE A 112 0.20 -4.32 -6.27
C PHE A 112 -0.05 -5.27 -7.46
N ARG A 113 0.55 -4.97 -8.62
CA ARG A 113 0.44 -5.85 -9.80
C ARG A 113 0.97 -7.25 -9.52
N LEU A 114 2.11 -7.36 -8.83
CA LEU A 114 2.70 -8.66 -8.47
C LEU A 114 1.82 -9.44 -7.50
N GLU A 115 1.15 -8.77 -6.56
CA GLU A 115 0.21 -9.40 -5.65
C GLU A 115 -1.03 -9.92 -6.37
N GLU A 116 -1.64 -9.09 -7.19
CA GLU A 116 -2.82 -9.47 -7.97
C GLU A 116 -2.52 -10.62 -8.96
N GLU A 117 -1.32 -10.65 -9.55
CA GLU A 117 -0.94 -11.69 -10.52
C GLU A 117 -0.45 -12.99 -9.86
N LYS A 118 0.11 -12.94 -8.65
CA LYS A 118 0.80 -14.09 -8.07
C LYS A 118 0.31 -14.48 -6.69
N VAL A 119 0.01 -13.52 -5.82
CA VAL A 119 -0.36 -13.79 -4.42
C VAL A 119 -1.83 -14.12 -4.29
N PHE A 120 -2.69 -13.31 -4.90
CA PHE A 120 -4.14 -13.50 -4.80
C PHE A 120 -4.59 -14.83 -5.39
N PRO A 121 -4.10 -15.26 -6.59
CA PRO A 121 -4.40 -16.60 -7.08
C PRO A 121 -3.93 -17.72 -6.12
N LEU A 122 -2.78 -17.56 -5.46
CA LEU A 122 -2.32 -18.55 -4.49
C LEU A 122 -3.23 -18.64 -3.26
N LEU A 123 -3.79 -17.52 -2.80
CA LEU A 123 -4.79 -17.54 -1.73
C LEU A 123 -6.07 -18.26 -2.18
N GLU A 124 -6.55 -17.94 -3.37
CA GLU A 124 -7.77 -18.52 -3.93
C GLU A 124 -7.64 -20.02 -4.22
N ASP A 125 -6.47 -20.47 -4.66
CA ASP A 125 -6.19 -21.88 -4.95
C ASP A 125 -6.01 -22.73 -3.68
N ASN A 126 -5.64 -22.13 -2.54
CA ASN A 126 -5.29 -22.85 -1.32
C ASN A 126 -6.26 -22.66 -0.15
N LEU A 127 -7.22 -21.73 -0.25
CA LEU A 127 -8.18 -21.45 0.80
C LEU A 127 -9.61 -21.63 0.32
N GLU A 128 -10.44 -22.19 1.19
CA GLU A 128 -11.88 -22.29 0.97
C GLU A 128 -12.52 -20.89 0.93
N SER A 129 -13.55 -20.73 0.12
CA SER A 129 -14.27 -19.47 -0.06
C SER A 129 -14.76 -18.84 1.25
N GLU A 130 -15.17 -19.67 2.22
CA GLU A 130 -15.59 -19.24 3.55
C GLU A 130 -14.43 -18.58 4.31
N THR A 131 -13.23 -19.16 4.24
CA THR A 131 -12.01 -18.60 4.86
C THR A 131 -11.62 -17.28 4.20
N LEU A 132 -11.65 -17.19 2.88
CA LEU A 132 -11.38 -15.94 2.14
C LEU A 132 -12.36 -14.83 2.54
N CYS A 133 -13.64 -15.13 2.69
CA CYS A 133 -14.65 -14.18 3.17
C CYS A 133 -14.43 -13.79 4.64
N ALA A 134 -14.01 -14.72 5.50
CA ALA A 134 -13.71 -14.42 6.90
C ALA A 134 -12.52 -13.45 7.02
N LEU A 135 -11.45 -13.66 6.25
CA LEU A 135 -10.30 -12.77 6.17
C LEU A 135 -10.69 -11.39 5.62
N GLY A 136 -11.48 -11.31 4.56
CA GLY A 136 -12.00 -10.06 4.02
C GLY A 136 -12.83 -9.26 5.05
N SER A 137 -13.59 -9.97 5.88
CA SER A 137 -14.35 -9.35 6.98
C SER A 137 -13.44 -8.79 8.07
N GLN A 138 -12.31 -9.43 8.35
CA GLN A 138 -11.32 -8.92 9.30
C GLN A 138 -10.62 -7.67 8.77
N LEU A 139 -10.25 -7.65 7.49
CA LEU A 139 -9.69 -6.48 6.83
C LEU A 139 -10.61 -5.27 6.98
N THR A 140 -11.90 -5.44 6.68
CA THR A 140 -12.91 -4.37 6.77
C THR A 140 -13.11 -3.86 8.20
N LYS A 141 -13.01 -4.73 9.20
CA LYS A 141 -13.12 -4.34 10.63
C LYS A 141 -11.84 -3.67 11.14
N GLY A 142 -10.65 -4.11 10.71
CA GLY A 142 -9.37 -3.50 11.02
C GLY A 142 -9.25 -2.08 10.44
N ASN A 143 -9.72 -1.89 9.21
CA ASN A 143 -9.80 -0.60 8.54
C ASN A 143 -10.83 0.39 9.16
N SER A 144 -11.47 0.07 10.27
CA SER A 144 -12.18 1.07 11.09
C SER A 144 -11.25 2.21 11.56
N SER A 145 -9.92 2.02 11.48
CA SER A 145 -8.92 3.11 11.51
C SER A 145 -9.01 4.06 10.30
N ALA A 146 -9.66 3.68 9.21
CA ALA A 146 -9.95 4.57 8.07
C ALA A 146 -10.88 5.76 8.43
N LYS A 147 -11.49 5.79 9.61
CA LYS A 147 -12.09 7.02 10.16
C LYS A 147 -11.07 8.16 10.28
N ASN A 148 -9.80 7.87 10.40
CA ASN A 148 -8.74 8.87 10.44
C ASN A 148 -8.44 9.51 9.06
N VAL A 149 -8.64 8.81 7.96
CA VAL A 149 -8.36 9.36 6.62
C VAL A 149 -9.26 10.56 6.32
N LYS A 150 -10.56 10.49 6.64
CA LYS A 150 -11.48 11.64 6.48
C LYS A 150 -11.10 12.84 7.34
N THR A 151 -10.47 12.61 8.49
CA THR A 151 -10.00 13.67 9.39
C THR A 151 -8.71 14.29 8.88
N MET A 152 -7.78 13.47 8.34
CA MET A 152 -6.53 13.94 7.73
C MET A 152 -6.75 14.89 6.54
N TRP A 153 -7.73 14.60 5.67
CA TRP A 153 -8.05 15.49 4.53
C TRP A 153 -8.60 16.85 4.96
N LYS A 154 -9.21 16.97 6.17
CA LYS A 154 -9.67 18.25 6.72
C LYS A 154 -8.53 19.12 7.26
N GLU A 155 -7.40 18.53 7.59
CA GLU A 155 -6.22 19.24 8.13
C GLU A 155 -5.26 19.71 7.04
N ILE A 156 -5.32 19.12 5.84
CA ILE A 156 -4.61 19.60 4.66
C ILE A 156 -5.45 20.73 4.04
N ARG A 157 -5.36 21.93 4.61
CA ARG A 157 -5.84 23.16 3.97
C ARG A 157 -4.87 23.52 2.85
N ILE A 158 -5.28 23.28 1.62
CA ILE A 158 -4.73 23.88 0.41
C ILE A 158 -5.38 25.23 0.22
#